data_15f21364c0fc1995a7035629ed3a4bde
#
_entry.id   15f21364c0fc1995a7035629ed3a4bde
#
_cell.length_a   1.000
_cell.length_b   1.000
_cell.length_c   1.000
_cell.angle_alpha   90.00
_cell.angle_beta   90.00
_cell.angle_gamma   90.00
#
_symmetry.space_group_name_H-M   'P 1'
#
loop_
_entity.id
_entity.type
_entity.pdbx_description
1 polymer ?
#
loop_
_entity_poly.entity_id
_entity_poly.type
_entity_poly.pdbx_seq_one_letter_code
_entity_poly.pdbx_strand_id
1 'polypeptide(L)'
;MNTVQLIGRLTDNPNADTTPTGKQVCRMRLAVPGFNRDATPVFIDVETWNKLAEACDSHLEKGRRVSVTGRIAHDQWQTDDGQRRQRHYIVADNVEFLDARPNGVQTEAQPDLEPANA
;
A
#
# COMPACT_ATOMS: atom_id res chain seq x y z
N MET A 1 -13.52 16.47 1.40
CA MET A 1 -13.23 15.10 1.87
C MET A 1 -12.28 14.42 0.90
N ASN A 2 -11.32 13.72 1.40
CA ASN A 2 -10.34 13.02 0.59
C ASN A 2 -10.07 11.65 1.24
N THR A 3 -10.81 10.66 0.83
CA THR A 3 -10.73 9.32 1.40
C THR A 3 -10.72 8.31 0.27
N VAL A 4 -9.82 7.33 0.39
CA VAL A 4 -9.68 6.25 -0.59
C VAL A 4 -9.67 4.95 0.17
N GLN A 5 -10.42 3.98 -0.34
CA GLN A 5 -10.38 2.61 0.15
C GLN A 5 -10.22 1.70 -1.05
N LEU A 6 -9.24 0.80 -0.98
CA LEU A 6 -9.04 -0.11 -2.09
C LEU A 6 -8.42 -1.40 -1.60
N ILE A 7 -8.61 -2.44 -2.40
CA ILE A 7 -8.00 -3.75 -2.17
C ILE A 7 -7.20 -4.10 -3.40
N GLY A 8 -5.96 -4.53 -3.18
CA GLY A 8 -5.08 -4.92 -4.27
C GLY A 8 -3.98 -5.82 -3.79
N ARG A 9 -3.14 -6.24 -4.74
CA ARG A 9 -2.00 -7.10 -4.44
C ARG A 9 -0.72 -6.33 -4.73
N LEU A 10 0.29 -6.55 -3.89
CA LEU A 10 1.59 -5.94 -4.13
C LEU A 10 2.18 -6.50 -5.42
N THR A 11 2.66 -5.61 -6.27
CA THR A 11 3.31 -6.01 -7.52
C THR A 11 4.77 -6.35 -7.30
N ASP A 12 5.33 -5.94 -6.16
CA ASP A 12 6.72 -6.18 -5.82
C ASP A 12 6.85 -6.15 -4.31
N ASN A 13 8.03 -6.47 -3.81
CA ASN A 13 8.27 -6.39 -2.37
C ASN A 13 8.21 -4.94 -1.91
N PRO A 14 7.76 -4.70 -0.66
CA PRO A 14 7.76 -3.33 -0.13
C PRO A 14 9.15 -2.75 -0.10
N ASN A 15 9.23 -1.45 -0.29
CA ASN A 15 10.50 -0.72 -0.30
C ASN A 15 10.55 0.21 0.90
N ALA A 16 11.28 -0.20 1.93
CA ALA A 16 11.40 0.58 3.17
C ALA A 16 12.59 1.51 3.09
N ASP A 17 12.43 2.69 3.68
CA ASP A 17 13.46 3.70 3.68
C ASP A 17 13.34 4.55 4.95
N THR A 18 14.37 5.32 5.24
CA THR A 18 14.35 6.26 6.35
C THR A 18 14.63 7.66 5.78
N THR A 19 13.76 8.60 6.15
CA THR A 19 13.93 9.97 5.67
C THR A 19 15.08 10.65 6.37
N PRO A 20 15.59 11.79 5.84
CA PRO A 20 16.67 12.53 6.50
C PRO A 20 16.31 12.97 7.92
N THR A 21 15.03 13.13 8.24
CA THR A 21 14.61 13.50 9.58
C THR A 21 14.42 12.28 10.50
N GLY A 22 14.73 11.07 10.01
CA GLY A 22 14.67 9.88 10.82
C GLY A 22 13.34 9.15 10.83
N LYS A 23 12.40 9.56 10.02
CA LYS A 23 11.09 8.90 9.94
C LYS A 23 11.16 7.71 9.01
N GLN A 24 10.43 6.67 9.35
CA GLN A 24 10.36 5.49 8.51
C GLN A 24 9.23 5.62 7.50
N VAL A 25 9.49 5.22 6.28
CA VAL A 25 8.51 5.19 5.21
C VAL A 25 8.65 3.85 4.48
N CYS A 26 7.51 3.28 4.10
CA CYS A 26 7.50 2.07 3.29
C CYS A 26 6.59 2.31 2.11
N ARG A 27 7.11 2.13 0.92
CA ARG A 27 6.36 2.35 -0.32
C ARG A 27 6.03 1.02 -0.95
N MET A 28 4.81 0.92 -1.45
CA MET A 28 4.31 -0.28 -2.08
C MET A 28 3.62 0.12 -3.36
N ARG A 29 3.65 -0.79 -4.35
CA ARG A 29 2.86 -0.61 -5.56
C ARG A 29 1.82 -1.71 -5.60
N LEU A 30 0.56 -1.32 -5.74
CA LEU A 30 -0.55 -2.25 -5.74
C LEU A 30 -1.16 -2.36 -7.12
N ALA A 31 -1.58 -3.58 -7.47
CA ALA A 31 -2.45 -3.83 -8.60
C ALA A 31 -3.85 -3.99 -8.06
N VAL A 32 -4.73 -3.07 -8.42
CA VAL A 32 -6.12 -3.07 -7.99
C VAL A 32 -6.95 -3.55 -9.18
N PRO A 33 -7.79 -4.58 -9.01
CA PRO A 33 -8.59 -5.09 -10.11
C PRO A 33 -9.44 -3.99 -10.75
N GLY A 34 -9.58 -4.07 -12.06
CA GLY A 34 -10.40 -3.12 -12.78
C GLY A 34 -11.87 -3.28 -12.44
N PHE A 35 -12.67 -2.36 -12.97
CA PHE A 35 -14.09 -2.28 -12.66
C PHE A 35 -14.84 -3.55 -13.07
N ASN A 36 -14.42 -4.19 -14.14
CA ASN A 36 -15.01 -5.45 -14.55
C ASN A 36 -13.90 -6.38 -15.04
N ARG A 37 -14.30 -7.60 -15.43
CA ARG A 37 -13.34 -8.65 -15.78
C ARG A 37 -12.39 -8.26 -16.89
N ASP A 38 -12.87 -7.49 -17.84
CA ASP A 38 -12.08 -7.13 -19.02
C ASP A 38 -11.28 -5.84 -18.83
N ALA A 39 -11.50 -5.11 -17.75
CA ALA A 39 -10.79 -3.86 -17.51
C ALA A 39 -9.37 -4.13 -17.06
N THR A 40 -8.46 -3.27 -17.47
CA THR A 40 -7.08 -3.35 -17.00
C THR A 40 -7.02 -3.02 -15.51
N PRO A 41 -6.13 -3.67 -14.77
CA PRO A 41 -5.92 -3.28 -13.37
C PRO A 41 -5.38 -1.86 -13.26
N VAL A 42 -5.66 -1.24 -12.14
CA VAL A 42 -5.09 0.06 -11.80
C VAL A 42 -3.84 -0.20 -10.97
N PHE A 43 -2.73 0.40 -11.36
CA PHE A 43 -1.51 0.33 -10.58
C PHE A 43 -1.35 1.64 -9.84
N ILE A 44 -1.20 1.57 -8.52
CA ILE A 44 -1.14 2.77 -7.68
C ILE A 44 -0.07 2.59 -6.62
N ASP A 45 0.68 3.65 -6.36
CA ASP A 45 1.68 3.65 -5.31
C ASP A 45 1.04 4.04 -3.99
N VAL A 46 1.48 3.38 -2.92
CA VAL A 46 0.99 3.62 -1.57
C VAL A 46 2.17 3.88 -0.66
N GLU A 47 2.10 4.95 0.11
CA GLU A 47 3.10 5.27 1.12
C GLU A 47 2.53 5.00 2.49
N THR A 48 3.32 4.35 3.33
CA THR A 48 3.00 4.14 4.74
C THR A 48 4.12 4.74 5.57
N TRP A 49 3.79 5.20 6.78
CA TRP A 49 4.75 5.93 7.62
C TRP A 49 4.79 5.34 9.02
N ASN A 50 5.93 5.49 9.67
CA ASN A 50 6.14 5.19 11.07
C ASN A 50 5.84 3.72 11.38
N LYS A 51 5.03 3.44 12.38
CA LYS A 51 4.77 2.05 12.80
C LYS A 51 4.07 1.25 11.71
N LEU A 52 3.20 1.89 10.95
CA LEU A 52 2.56 1.21 9.84
C LEU A 52 3.58 0.81 8.80
N ALA A 53 4.56 1.67 8.54
CA ALA A 53 5.63 1.35 7.60
C ALA A 53 6.44 0.14 8.07
N GLU A 54 6.74 0.08 9.36
CA GLU A 54 7.45 -1.07 9.93
C GLU A 54 6.68 -2.35 9.73
N ALA A 55 5.38 -2.31 10.02
CA ALA A 55 4.55 -3.50 9.89
C ALA A 55 4.48 -3.96 8.44
N CYS A 56 4.32 -3.04 7.50
CA CYS A 56 4.26 -3.41 6.09
C CYS A 56 5.57 -4.00 5.62
N ASP A 57 6.69 -3.40 6.03
CA ASP A 57 8.00 -3.92 5.64
C ASP A 57 8.25 -5.32 6.21
N SER A 58 7.81 -5.55 7.45
CA SER A 58 8.08 -6.81 8.12
C SER A 58 7.20 -7.95 7.64
N HIS A 59 5.98 -7.67 7.22
CA HIS A 59 4.97 -8.71 7.01
C HIS A 59 4.50 -8.87 5.58
N LEU A 60 4.82 -7.94 4.70
CA LEU A 60 4.32 -7.99 3.33
C LEU A 60 5.41 -8.37 2.35
N GLU A 61 4.99 -8.95 1.25
CA GLU A 61 5.88 -9.31 0.16
C GLU A 61 5.08 -9.31 -1.13
N LYS A 62 5.77 -9.44 -2.23
CA LYS A 62 5.15 -9.49 -3.56
C LYS A 62 4.01 -10.49 -3.58
N GLY A 63 2.89 -10.08 -4.14
CA GLY A 63 1.72 -10.94 -4.31
C GLY A 63 0.73 -10.92 -3.16
N ARG A 64 1.10 -10.37 -2.02
CA ARG A 64 0.18 -10.30 -0.88
C ARG A 64 -0.96 -9.36 -1.16
N ARG A 65 -2.12 -9.70 -0.66
CA ARG A 65 -3.34 -8.90 -0.83
C ARG A 65 -3.58 -8.07 0.42
N VAL A 66 -3.89 -6.80 0.21
CA VAL A 66 -4.11 -5.87 1.32
C VAL A 66 -5.31 -5.00 1.04
N SER A 67 -5.91 -4.49 2.11
CA SER A 67 -6.92 -3.45 2.05
C SER A 67 -6.29 -2.18 2.59
N VAL A 68 -6.35 -1.11 1.82
CA VAL A 68 -5.72 0.16 2.17
C VAL A 68 -6.79 1.22 2.33
N THR A 69 -6.71 1.96 3.42
CA THR A 69 -7.53 3.14 3.65
C THR A 69 -6.60 4.33 3.83
N GLY A 70 -6.88 5.41 3.12
CA GLY A 70 -6.05 6.58 3.20
C GLY A 70 -6.59 7.72 2.37
N ARG A 71 -5.68 8.56 1.89
CA ARG A 71 -6.04 9.71 1.08
C ARG A 71 -5.16 9.78 -0.15
N ILE A 72 -5.65 10.44 -1.18
CA ILE A 72 -4.85 10.71 -2.39
C ILE A 72 -3.97 11.91 -2.11
N ALA A 73 -2.71 11.79 -2.49
CA ALA A 73 -1.74 12.87 -2.43
C ALA A 73 -1.16 13.08 -3.82
N HIS A 74 -0.48 14.19 -3.99
CA HIS A 74 -0.02 14.63 -5.31
C HIS A 74 1.32 15.32 -5.17
N ASP A 75 2.27 14.91 -6.00
CA ASP A 75 3.57 15.55 -6.11
C ASP A 75 3.74 16.13 -7.50
N GLN A 76 4.37 17.28 -7.58
CA GLN A 76 4.78 17.90 -8.84
C GLN A 76 6.25 18.24 -8.75
N TRP A 77 6.97 18.04 -9.85
CA TRP A 77 8.37 18.43 -9.91
C TRP A 77 8.73 18.72 -11.36
N GLN A 78 9.89 19.34 -11.54
CA GLN A 78 10.41 19.66 -12.84
C GLN A 78 11.68 18.85 -13.03
N THR A 79 11.82 18.24 -14.22
CA THR A 79 13.03 17.50 -14.54
C THR A 79 14.11 18.46 -15.00
N ASP A 80 15.34 17.95 -15.12
CA ASP A 80 16.48 18.78 -15.52
C ASP A 80 16.30 19.38 -16.90
N ASP A 81 15.55 18.71 -17.78
CA ASP A 81 15.28 19.20 -19.13
C ASP A 81 14.08 20.15 -19.18
N GLY A 82 13.55 20.54 -18.02
CA GLY A 82 12.47 21.51 -17.96
C GLY A 82 11.06 20.95 -18.09
N GLN A 83 10.94 19.63 -18.18
CA GLN A 83 9.60 19.04 -18.28
C GLN A 83 8.93 18.95 -16.92
N ARG A 84 7.64 19.23 -16.92
CA ARG A 84 6.83 19.08 -15.72
C ARG A 84 6.39 17.65 -15.59
N ARG A 85 6.52 17.11 -14.38
CA ARG A 85 6.07 15.78 -14.04
C ARG A 85 5.17 15.84 -12.83
N GLN A 86 4.24 14.90 -12.75
CA GLN A 86 3.38 14.79 -11.59
C GLN A 86 3.03 13.34 -11.37
N ARG A 87 2.68 13.03 -10.14
CA ARG A 87 2.16 11.71 -9.83
C ARG A 87 1.16 11.81 -8.71
N HIS A 88 0.22 10.89 -8.72
CA HIS A 88 -0.75 10.73 -7.64
C HIS A 88 -0.42 9.44 -6.91
N TYR A 89 -0.58 9.45 -5.62
CA TYR A 89 -0.32 8.27 -4.80
C TYR A 89 -1.23 8.31 -3.58
N ILE A 90 -1.25 7.21 -2.84
CA ILE A 90 -2.07 7.09 -1.65
C ILE A 90 -1.15 7.18 -0.44
N VAL A 91 -1.53 8.02 0.53
CA VAL A 91 -0.91 7.99 1.85
C VAL A 91 -1.85 7.20 2.75
N ALA A 92 -1.40 6.04 3.21
CA ALA A 92 -2.25 5.12 3.94
C ALA A 92 -2.38 5.53 5.39
N ASP A 93 -3.59 5.50 5.89
CA ASP A 93 -3.86 5.60 7.33
C ASP A 93 -3.89 4.22 7.95
N ASN A 94 -4.28 3.22 7.18
CA ASN A 94 -4.40 1.86 7.67
C ASN A 94 -4.20 0.88 6.52
N VAL A 95 -3.60 -0.26 6.83
CA VAL A 95 -3.42 -1.36 5.89
C VAL A 95 -3.81 -2.64 6.61
N GLU A 96 -4.74 -3.39 6.03
CA GLU A 96 -5.13 -4.69 6.55
C GLU A 96 -4.55 -5.76 5.66
N PHE A 97 -3.93 -6.76 6.28
CA PHE A 97 -3.32 -7.87 5.57
C PHE A 97 -4.39 -8.95 5.41
N LEU A 98 -4.77 -9.21 4.17
CA LEU A 98 -5.92 -10.06 3.90
C LEU A 98 -5.56 -11.53 3.65
N ASP A 99 -4.32 -11.81 3.30
CA ASP A 99 -3.89 -13.18 3.00
C ASP A 99 -3.34 -13.84 4.24
N ALA A 100 -3.54 -15.16 4.34
CA ALA A 100 -2.91 -15.96 5.38
C ALA A 100 -1.41 -16.00 5.14
N ARG A 101 -0.65 -16.20 6.19
CA ARG A 101 0.80 -16.33 6.07
C ARG A 101 1.16 -17.54 5.26
N PRO A 102 2.23 -17.47 4.48
CA PRO A 102 2.62 -18.60 3.63
C PRO A 102 2.88 -19.89 4.39
N ASN A 103 3.34 -19.82 5.63
CA ASN A 103 3.61 -21.01 6.40
C ASN A 103 2.38 -21.54 7.14
N GLY A 104 1.21 -20.95 6.86
CA GLY A 104 -0.03 -21.41 7.45
C GLY A 104 -0.27 -20.97 8.87
N VAL A 105 0.62 -20.26 9.48
CA VAL A 105 0.38 -19.75 10.82
C VAL A 105 -0.61 -18.61 10.75
N GLN A 106 -1.70 -18.73 11.47
CA GLN A 106 -2.67 -17.66 11.53
C GLN A 106 -2.23 -16.66 12.51
N THR A 107 -2.31 -15.52 12.13
CA THR A 107 -2.09 -14.48 13.04
C THR A 107 -3.31 -14.21 13.72
N GLU A 108 -3.26 -14.10 14.47
CA GLU A 108 -4.25 -13.71 14.95
C GLU A 108 -4.71 -12.49 14.67
N ALA A 109 -5.01 -12.14 14.35
CA ALA A 109 -5.58 -11.04 14.12
C ALA A 109 -6.31 -10.75 13.43
N GLN A 110 -6.11 -11.42 13.79
CA GLN A 110 -6.66 -11.42 13.60
C GLN A 110 -7.55 -11.42 13.74
N PRO A 111 -7.83 -11.48 14.27
CA PRO A 111 -8.50 -11.62 14.33
C PRO A 111 -9.31 -11.41 14.06
N ASP A 112 -9.14 -11.28 14.34
CA ASP A 112 -9.73 -11.02 13.97
C ASP A 112 -10.34 -10.94 13.37
N LEU A 113 -10.37 -10.96 13.68
CA LEU A 113 -10.81 -10.83 13.05
C LEU A 113 -11.45 -11.16 12.59
N GLU A 114 -11.53 -11.11 12.88
CA GLU A 114 -11.97 -11.23 12.38
C GLU A 114 -12.65 -11.23 11.83
N PRO A 115 -12.94 -11.30 12.16
CA PRO A 115 -13.43 -11.19 11.51
C PRO A 115 -13.97 -10.94 10.79
N ALA A 116 -13.75 -10.64 11.18
CA ALA A 116 -14.03 -10.23 10.48
C ALA A 116 -14.12 -10.15 9.74
N ASN A 117 -13.86 -10.19 10.07
CA ASN A 117 -13.79 -10.06 9.43
C ASN A 117 -13.85 -10.28 8.89
N ALA A 118 -13.70 -10.29 9.35
CA ALA A 118 -13.61 -10.58 8.94
C ALA A 118 -13.84 -10.66 8.53
#